data_a2a178ec7fe95743ac06ea757f113283
#
_entry.id   a2a178ec7fe95743ac06ea757f113283
#
_cell.length_a   1.000
_cell.length_b   1.000
_cell.length_c   1.000
_cell.angle_alpha   90.00
_cell.angle_beta   90.00
_cell.angle_gamma   90.00
#
_symmetry.space_group_name_H-M   'P 1'
#
loop_
_entity.id
_entity.type
_entity.pdbx_description
1 polymer ?
#
loop_
_entity_poly.entity_id
_entity_poly.type
_entity_poly.pdbx_seq_one_letter_code
_entity_poly.pdbx_strand_id
1 'polypeptide(L)'
;MNNIEKNINNCYINASLQTFLHLNDFITDVRSINIKDNKKDNMKLTIEFKKLINQYINENNFIVRNINPIEIKKILSEINEKYKYNYQEDANEFITIFLNEMMKEVKGIGINDIEKIKIPDDDKSKIAFSKLEIKFFNENKSFLTNLFYGRFKKEIICPKDHIIKVNFEVYNMIQLPIKKEEENKEYTIEEYLQKFQEKRIIENEIECEECKKNDFYYSKTTIYNLPYYIILLLNHQLIKYNEHFTIDVKEFFENKNENNNDKYELVGIIGYYGNYKRGYYFSKCKLNNENWIHYYNDKYFQVKSYLKMDSREDAILFFKKI
;
A
#
# COMPACT_ATOMS: atom_id res chain seq x y z
N MET A 1 -25.04 -24.58 12.60
CA MET A 1 -24.50 -23.83 11.46
C MET A 1 -23.35 -22.99 11.95
N ASN A 2 -22.27 -23.22 11.50
CA ASN A 2 -21.01 -23.55 12.07
C ASN A 2 -20.00 -22.40 11.94
N ASN A 3 -19.14 -22.25 12.92
CA ASN A 3 -18.04 -21.26 13.01
C ASN A 3 -17.18 -21.11 11.73
N ILE A 4 -17.24 -22.08 10.81
CA ILE A 4 -16.51 -22.06 9.53
C ILE A 4 -17.07 -21.02 8.56
N GLU A 5 -18.40 -20.88 8.44
CA GLU A 5 -19.01 -19.87 7.55
C GLU A 5 -18.78 -18.43 8.05
N LYS A 6 -18.63 -18.23 9.37
CA LYS A 6 -18.30 -16.91 9.93
C LYS A 6 -16.88 -16.45 9.59
N ASN A 7 -15.94 -17.40 9.39
CA ASN A 7 -14.56 -17.07 9.09
C ASN A 7 -14.30 -16.81 7.60
N ILE A 8 -15.04 -17.45 6.70
CA ILE A 8 -14.85 -17.29 5.25
C ILE A 8 -15.05 -15.83 4.80
N ASN A 9 -16.06 -15.16 5.33
CA ASN A 9 -16.37 -13.79 4.93
C ASN A 9 -15.45 -12.72 5.54
N ASN A 10 -14.54 -13.11 6.47
CA ASN A 10 -13.53 -12.22 7.04
C ASN A 10 -12.11 -12.51 6.50
N CYS A 11 -11.98 -13.37 5.49
CA CYS A 11 -10.66 -13.78 4.97
C CYS A 11 -9.83 -12.58 4.48
N TYR A 12 -10.46 -11.56 3.87
CA TYR A 12 -9.81 -10.34 3.44
C TYR A 12 -9.22 -9.53 4.61
N ILE A 13 -9.94 -9.45 5.74
CA ILE A 13 -9.44 -8.81 6.96
C ILE A 13 -8.29 -9.64 7.56
N ASN A 14 -8.49 -10.95 7.66
CA ASN A 14 -7.48 -11.85 8.22
C ASN A 14 -6.17 -11.79 7.42
N ALA A 15 -6.25 -11.90 6.10
CA ALA A 15 -5.07 -11.83 5.23
C ALA A 15 -4.35 -10.49 5.38
N SER A 16 -5.08 -9.37 5.42
CA SER A 16 -4.51 -8.03 5.58
C SER A 16 -3.84 -7.84 6.94
N LEU A 17 -4.52 -8.22 8.02
CA LEU A 17 -3.98 -8.09 9.38
C LEU A 17 -2.79 -9.03 9.62
N GLN A 18 -2.82 -10.26 9.07
CA GLN A 18 -1.66 -11.16 9.10
C GLN A 18 -0.46 -10.52 8.42
N THR A 19 -0.65 -9.91 7.25
CA THR A 19 0.43 -9.21 6.56
C THR A 19 0.97 -8.06 7.40
N PHE A 20 0.11 -7.20 7.96
CA PHE A 20 0.54 -6.10 8.84
C PHE A 20 1.32 -6.57 10.08
N LEU A 21 0.93 -7.70 10.67
CA LEU A 21 1.65 -8.29 11.81
C LEU A 21 3.06 -8.80 11.48
N HIS A 22 3.43 -8.90 10.19
CA HIS A 22 4.77 -9.25 9.73
C HIS A 22 5.60 -8.05 9.24
N LEU A 23 5.04 -6.82 9.33
CA LEU A 23 5.78 -5.60 9.02
C LEU A 23 6.46 -5.06 10.28
N ASN A 24 7.70 -5.51 10.53
CA ASN A 24 8.41 -5.31 11.81
C ASN A 24 8.49 -3.86 12.26
N ASP A 25 8.79 -2.92 11.35
CA ASP A 25 8.92 -1.51 11.69
C ASP A 25 7.55 -0.91 12.09
N PHE A 26 6.50 -1.28 11.36
CA PHE A 26 5.13 -0.87 11.68
C PHE A 26 4.69 -1.38 13.07
N ILE A 27 4.96 -2.65 13.37
CA ILE A 27 4.64 -3.23 14.67
C ILE A 27 5.42 -2.53 15.79
N THR A 28 6.71 -2.28 15.58
CA THR A 28 7.58 -1.62 16.54
C THR A 28 7.04 -0.22 16.88
N ASP A 29 6.69 0.55 15.86
CA ASP A 29 6.11 1.89 16.04
C ASP A 29 4.78 1.83 16.78
N VAL A 30 3.86 0.92 16.40
CA VAL A 30 2.57 0.77 17.11
C VAL A 30 2.76 0.34 18.57
N ARG A 31 3.70 -0.57 18.85
CA ARG A 31 4.00 -0.99 20.23
C ARG A 31 4.57 0.13 21.08
N SER A 32 5.36 1.02 20.49
CA SER A 32 5.98 2.17 21.19
C SER A 32 4.98 3.24 21.61
N ILE A 33 3.76 3.27 21.02
CA ILE A 33 2.76 4.28 21.34
C ILE A 33 2.37 4.20 22.82
N ASN A 34 2.60 5.29 23.56
CA ASN A 34 2.09 5.46 24.91
C ASN A 34 0.70 6.14 24.87
N ILE A 35 -0.34 5.36 25.12
CA ILE A 35 -1.73 5.80 25.04
C ILE A 35 -2.14 6.34 26.40
N LYS A 36 -2.27 7.67 26.50
CA LYS A 36 -2.78 8.34 27.71
C LYS A 36 -4.28 8.10 27.87
N ASP A 37 -4.76 8.05 29.11
CA ASP A 37 -6.17 7.73 29.43
C ASP A 37 -7.17 8.66 28.74
N ASN A 38 -6.87 9.94 28.64
CA ASN A 38 -7.72 10.93 27.98
C ASN A 38 -7.79 10.82 26.44
N LYS A 39 -7.01 9.95 25.81
CA LYS A 39 -7.02 9.71 24.36
C LYS A 39 -7.61 8.37 23.97
N LYS A 40 -7.97 7.50 24.93
CA LYS A 40 -8.43 6.14 24.64
C LYS A 40 -9.64 6.09 23.71
N ASP A 41 -10.60 6.99 23.90
CA ASP A 41 -11.82 7.02 23.08
C ASP A 41 -11.56 7.39 21.61
N ASN A 42 -10.49 8.13 21.35
CA ASN A 42 -10.09 8.59 20.03
C ASN A 42 -9.06 7.68 19.35
N MET A 43 -8.65 6.57 19.98
CA MET A 43 -7.61 5.68 19.48
C MET A 43 -8.04 4.20 19.51
N LYS A 44 -9.34 3.95 19.32
CA LYS A 44 -9.93 2.62 19.46
C LYS A 44 -9.29 1.58 18.54
N LEU A 45 -9.08 1.92 17.26
CA LEU A 45 -8.49 1.04 16.25
C LEU A 45 -7.02 0.73 16.58
N THR A 46 -6.25 1.75 16.93
CA THR A 46 -4.84 1.61 17.34
C THR A 46 -4.70 0.75 18.59
N ILE A 47 -5.57 0.96 19.61
CA ILE A 47 -5.58 0.17 20.84
C ILE A 47 -5.85 -1.29 20.52
N GLU A 48 -6.88 -1.55 19.70
CA GLU A 48 -7.27 -2.92 19.38
C GLU A 48 -6.21 -3.64 18.55
N PHE A 49 -5.61 -2.94 17.59
CA PHE A 49 -4.49 -3.50 16.83
C PHE A 49 -3.25 -3.73 17.72
N LYS A 50 -2.96 -2.84 18.66
CA LYS A 50 -1.89 -3.04 19.65
C LYS A 50 -2.14 -4.25 20.55
N LYS A 51 -3.39 -4.50 20.97
CA LYS A 51 -3.75 -5.73 21.70
C LYS A 51 -3.52 -6.96 20.84
N LEU A 52 -3.94 -6.91 19.56
CA LEU A 52 -3.70 -7.97 18.60
C LEU A 52 -2.21 -8.28 18.49
N ILE A 53 -1.36 -7.26 18.29
CA ILE A 53 0.09 -7.42 18.26
C ILE A 53 0.61 -8.13 19.51
N ASN A 54 0.20 -7.69 20.70
CA ASN A 54 0.68 -8.26 21.95
C ASN A 54 0.20 -9.70 22.20
N GLN A 55 -0.92 -10.12 21.60
CA GLN A 55 -1.39 -11.50 21.65
C GLN A 55 -0.60 -12.45 20.75
N TYR A 56 -0.10 -11.95 19.63
CA TYR A 56 0.50 -12.76 18.56
C TYR A 56 2.01 -12.58 18.40
N ILE A 57 2.60 -11.62 19.10
CA ILE A 57 4.04 -11.36 19.10
C ILE A 57 4.52 -11.26 20.53
N ASN A 58 5.13 -12.31 21.07
CA ASN A 58 5.85 -12.22 22.33
C ASN A 58 7.30 -11.75 22.11
N GLU A 59 8.03 -11.47 23.21
CA GLU A 59 9.33 -10.75 23.18
C GLU A 59 10.39 -11.38 22.26
N ASN A 60 10.28 -12.67 21.94
CA ASN A 60 11.32 -13.42 21.23
C ASN A 60 10.87 -14.11 19.94
N ASN A 61 9.58 -14.25 19.64
CA ASN A 61 9.13 -14.97 18.44
C ASN A 61 7.69 -14.62 18.04
N PHE A 62 7.44 -14.68 16.72
CA PHE A 62 6.09 -14.74 16.17
C PHE A 62 5.38 -16.00 16.70
N ILE A 63 4.28 -15.81 17.38
CA ILE A 63 3.35 -16.90 17.62
C ILE A 63 2.50 -17.02 16.36
N VAL A 64 2.87 -17.95 15.49
CA VAL A 64 2.09 -18.24 14.29
C VAL A 64 0.72 -18.77 14.70
N ARG A 65 -0.30 -17.94 14.57
CA ARG A 65 -1.70 -18.28 14.91
C ARG A 65 -2.66 -17.58 13.97
N ASN A 66 -3.84 -18.13 13.83
CA ASN A 66 -4.94 -17.42 13.20
C ASN A 66 -5.42 -16.30 14.12
N ILE A 67 -5.64 -15.13 13.53
CA ILE A 67 -6.11 -13.96 14.25
C ILE A 67 -7.64 -13.94 14.33
N ASN A 68 -8.16 -13.26 15.36
CA ASN A 68 -9.58 -12.97 15.47
C ASN A 68 -9.82 -11.48 15.17
N PRO A 69 -10.37 -11.13 14.00
CA PRO A 69 -10.52 -9.74 13.57
C PRO A 69 -11.81 -9.08 14.07
N ILE A 70 -12.63 -9.76 14.90
CA ILE A 70 -14.01 -9.33 15.23
C ILE A 70 -14.04 -7.92 15.81
N GLU A 71 -13.18 -7.59 16.76
CA GLU A 71 -13.20 -6.27 17.41
C GLU A 71 -12.73 -5.16 16.44
N ILE A 72 -11.72 -5.43 15.61
CA ILE A 72 -11.30 -4.48 14.56
C ILE A 72 -12.43 -4.25 13.55
N LYS A 73 -13.09 -5.33 13.11
CA LYS A 73 -14.26 -5.23 12.21
C LYS A 73 -15.39 -4.41 12.83
N LYS A 74 -15.66 -4.62 14.12
CA LYS A 74 -16.70 -3.87 14.86
C LYS A 74 -16.38 -2.38 14.90
N ILE A 75 -15.15 -2.00 15.22
CA ILE A 75 -14.71 -0.60 15.23
C ILE A 75 -14.87 0.01 13.84
N LEU A 76 -14.42 -0.68 12.78
CA LEU A 76 -14.59 -0.19 11.41
C LEU A 76 -16.05 -0.12 10.98
N SER A 77 -16.94 -0.94 11.54
CA SER A 77 -18.38 -0.88 11.26
C SER A 77 -19.06 0.37 11.82
N GLU A 78 -18.48 1.02 12.81
CA GLU A 78 -18.95 2.31 13.32
C GLU A 78 -18.66 3.46 12.31
N ILE A 79 -17.63 3.26 11.47
CA ILE A 79 -17.16 4.26 10.50
C ILE A 79 -17.72 4.00 9.10
N ASN A 80 -17.78 2.73 8.69
CA ASN A 80 -18.26 2.31 7.39
C ASN A 80 -19.26 1.15 7.53
N GLU A 81 -20.52 1.39 7.14
CA GLU A 81 -21.63 0.44 7.31
C GLU A 81 -21.41 -0.92 6.65
N LYS A 82 -20.63 -1.02 5.60
CA LYS A 82 -20.37 -2.28 4.91
C LYS A 82 -19.76 -3.35 5.84
N TYR A 83 -18.98 -2.95 6.85
CA TYR A 83 -18.40 -3.88 7.84
C TYR A 83 -19.41 -4.40 8.88
N LYS A 84 -20.64 -3.84 8.94
CA LYS A 84 -21.73 -4.38 9.77
C LYS A 84 -22.21 -5.74 9.27
N TYR A 85 -22.10 -5.96 7.95
CA TYR A 85 -22.61 -7.16 7.32
C TYR A 85 -21.52 -8.22 7.20
N ASN A 86 -21.95 -9.47 7.05
CA ASN A 86 -21.03 -10.58 6.88
C ASN A 86 -20.85 -10.90 5.39
N TYR A 87 -20.52 -9.87 4.59
CA TYR A 87 -20.16 -10.03 3.18
C TYR A 87 -18.63 -10.10 3.02
N GLN A 88 -18.22 -10.76 1.96
CA GLN A 88 -16.83 -10.72 1.53
C GLN A 88 -16.60 -9.38 0.83
N GLU A 89 -15.56 -8.66 1.26
CA GLU A 89 -15.17 -7.38 0.73
C GLU A 89 -13.75 -7.45 0.13
N ASP A 90 -13.32 -6.37 -0.50
CA ASP A 90 -12.01 -6.31 -1.12
C ASP A 90 -10.90 -5.99 -0.10
N ALA A 91 -9.81 -6.76 -0.16
CA ALA A 91 -8.68 -6.57 0.75
C ALA A 91 -7.99 -5.21 0.54
N ASN A 92 -7.91 -4.71 -0.71
CA ASN A 92 -7.28 -3.41 -0.99
C ASN A 92 -8.06 -2.25 -0.35
N GLU A 93 -9.39 -2.33 -0.39
CA GLU A 93 -10.24 -1.33 0.23
C GLU A 93 -10.13 -1.38 1.77
N PHE A 94 -10.11 -2.60 2.35
CA PHE A 94 -9.88 -2.77 3.78
C PHE A 94 -8.53 -2.15 4.20
N ILE A 95 -7.44 -2.45 3.50
CA ILE A 95 -6.11 -1.90 3.78
C ILE A 95 -6.14 -0.37 3.78
N THR A 96 -6.75 0.20 2.73
CA THR A 96 -6.84 1.66 2.58
C THR A 96 -7.63 2.30 3.72
N ILE A 97 -8.78 1.75 4.08
CA ILE A 97 -9.62 2.27 5.18
C ILE A 97 -8.90 2.09 6.53
N PHE A 98 -8.32 0.91 6.78
CA PHE A 98 -7.60 0.63 8.01
C PHE A 98 -6.44 1.61 8.24
N LEU A 99 -5.60 1.83 7.23
CA LEU A 99 -4.47 2.76 7.32
C LEU A 99 -4.94 4.22 7.48
N ASN A 100 -5.98 4.63 6.76
CA ASN A 100 -6.52 5.98 6.85
C ASN A 100 -7.14 6.27 8.23
N GLU A 101 -7.90 5.33 8.78
CA GLU A 101 -8.51 5.51 10.10
C GLU A 101 -7.45 5.48 11.21
N MET A 102 -6.49 4.56 11.15
CA MET A 102 -5.37 4.54 12.09
C MET A 102 -4.55 5.83 12.01
N MET A 103 -4.31 6.38 10.81
CA MET A 103 -3.57 7.63 10.63
C MET A 103 -4.24 8.81 11.35
N LYS A 104 -5.58 8.89 11.35
CA LYS A 104 -6.33 9.93 12.09
C LYS A 104 -6.09 9.81 13.60
N GLU A 105 -6.03 8.58 14.12
CA GLU A 105 -5.83 8.31 15.54
C GLU A 105 -4.40 8.62 16.02
N VAL A 106 -3.38 8.35 15.18
CA VAL A 106 -1.96 8.51 15.55
C VAL A 106 -1.34 9.84 15.10
N LYS A 107 -2.17 10.81 14.75
CA LYS A 107 -1.73 12.15 14.35
C LYS A 107 -0.78 12.77 15.38
N GLY A 108 0.40 13.21 14.93
CA GLY A 108 1.43 13.80 15.79
C GLY A 108 2.28 12.80 16.56
N ILE A 109 2.17 11.48 16.30
CA ILE A 109 2.95 10.46 16.97
C ILE A 109 4.08 9.96 16.04
N GLY A 110 5.29 9.81 16.59
CA GLY A 110 6.44 9.25 15.85
C GLY A 110 6.96 10.16 14.73
N ILE A 111 7.02 11.47 14.98
CA ILE A 111 7.37 12.49 13.98
C ILE A 111 8.87 12.78 13.87
N ASN A 112 9.70 12.18 14.72
CA ASN A 112 11.12 12.57 14.84
C ASN A 112 11.98 12.10 13.65
N ASP A 113 11.59 11.01 12.99
CA ASP A 113 12.38 10.34 11.94
C ASP A 113 11.73 10.46 10.54
N ILE A 114 10.95 11.52 10.32
CA ILE A 114 10.33 11.75 9.00
C ILE A 114 11.37 12.20 8.00
N GLU A 115 11.53 11.43 6.93
CA GLU A 115 12.42 11.74 5.82
C GLU A 115 12.06 13.09 5.18
N LYS A 116 13.07 13.95 4.99
CA LYS A 116 12.89 15.23 4.31
C LYS A 116 12.76 14.99 2.81
N ILE A 117 11.62 15.36 2.27
CA ILE A 117 11.34 15.27 0.84
C ILE A 117 11.84 16.55 0.15
N LYS A 118 12.60 16.38 -0.93
CA LYS A 118 13.10 17.53 -1.71
C LYS A 118 11.92 18.26 -2.36
N ILE A 119 11.90 19.58 -2.20
CA ILE A 119 10.91 20.45 -2.83
C ILE A 119 11.26 20.56 -4.33
N PRO A 120 10.26 20.49 -5.25
CA PRO A 120 10.51 20.69 -6.68
C PRO A 120 11.18 22.04 -6.97
N ASP A 121 11.99 22.08 -8.02
CA ASP A 121 12.73 23.30 -8.38
C ASP A 121 11.89 24.28 -9.19
N ASP A 122 10.98 23.82 -10.06
CA ASP A 122 10.11 24.67 -10.86
C ASP A 122 8.91 25.24 -10.09
N ASP A 123 8.50 26.45 -10.39
CA ASP A 123 7.47 27.19 -9.66
C ASP A 123 6.09 26.52 -9.68
N LYS A 124 5.66 25.95 -10.81
CA LYS A 124 4.36 25.27 -10.94
C LYS A 124 4.32 24.05 -10.03
N SER A 125 5.34 23.20 -10.09
CA SER A 125 5.46 22.03 -9.23
C SER A 125 5.63 22.38 -7.75
N LYS A 126 6.40 23.42 -7.44
CA LYS A 126 6.61 23.93 -6.07
C LYS A 126 5.31 24.36 -5.40
N ILE A 127 4.48 25.13 -6.14
CA ILE A 127 3.16 25.58 -5.64
C ILE A 127 2.25 24.37 -5.41
N ALA A 128 2.16 23.44 -6.38
CA ALA A 128 1.31 22.27 -6.28
C ALA A 128 1.76 21.33 -5.16
N PHE A 129 3.07 21.13 -5.01
CA PHE A 129 3.68 20.35 -3.92
C PHE A 129 3.37 20.95 -2.55
N SER A 130 3.59 22.26 -2.36
CA SER A 130 3.31 22.95 -1.10
C SER A 130 1.84 22.85 -0.68
N LYS A 131 0.90 22.89 -1.65
CA LYS A 131 -0.52 22.69 -1.36
C LYS A 131 -0.80 21.28 -0.79
N LEU A 132 -0.18 20.23 -1.36
CA LEU A 132 -0.33 18.87 -0.84
C LEU A 132 0.30 18.74 0.54
N GLU A 133 1.51 19.26 0.74
CA GLU A 133 2.21 19.21 2.04
C GLU A 133 1.37 19.84 3.15
N ILE A 134 0.82 21.03 2.93
CA ILE A 134 -0.02 21.70 3.91
C ILE A 134 -1.31 20.91 4.16
N LYS A 135 -1.99 20.51 3.09
CA LYS A 135 -3.34 19.94 3.14
C LYS A 135 -3.40 18.49 3.63
N PHE A 136 -2.32 17.74 3.51
CA PHE A 136 -2.28 16.33 3.89
C PHE A 136 -1.15 16.00 4.85
N PHE A 137 0.11 16.18 4.44
CA PHE A 137 1.24 15.66 5.22
C PHE A 137 1.46 16.42 6.53
N ASN A 138 1.30 17.75 6.56
CA ASN A 138 1.42 18.51 7.80
C ASN A 138 0.24 18.25 8.74
N GLU A 139 -0.96 18.06 8.19
CA GLU A 139 -2.14 17.76 9.01
C GLU A 139 -2.12 16.34 9.58
N ASN A 140 -1.59 15.36 8.85
CA ASN A 140 -1.59 13.94 9.22
C ASN A 140 -0.20 13.42 9.60
N LYS A 141 0.72 14.34 9.94
CA LYS A 141 2.10 14.00 10.29
C LYS A 141 2.16 12.95 11.40
N SER A 142 2.72 11.77 11.08
CA SER A 142 2.85 10.64 11.98
C SER A 142 3.85 9.62 11.42
N PHE A 143 4.24 8.63 12.20
CA PHE A 143 5.04 7.51 11.68
C PHE A 143 4.34 6.79 10.51
N LEU A 144 2.99 6.68 10.51
CA LEU A 144 2.24 6.04 9.43
C LEU A 144 2.40 6.74 8.09
N THR A 145 2.43 8.08 8.08
CA THR A 145 2.63 8.82 6.82
C THR A 145 4.00 8.53 6.20
N ASN A 146 5.02 8.33 7.02
CA ASN A 146 6.35 7.95 6.57
C ASN A 146 6.42 6.49 6.10
N LEU A 147 5.75 5.60 6.82
CA LEU A 147 5.78 4.16 6.50
C LEU A 147 5.02 3.82 5.22
N PHE A 148 3.85 4.43 4.96
CA PHE A 148 2.92 3.94 3.95
C PHE A 148 2.48 4.95 2.89
N TYR A 149 2.77 6.25 3.02
CA TYR A 149 2.22 7.27 2.12
C TYR A 149 3.29 7.93 1.27
N GLY A 150 3.12 7.82 -0.03
CA GLY A 150 3.95 8.48 -1.02
C GLY A 150 3.21 9.59 -1.76
N ARG A 151 3.87 10.19 -2.75
CA ARG A 151 3.35 11.28 -3.58
C ARG A 151 3.46 10.93 -5.05
N PHE A 152 2.37 11.12 -5.78
CA PHE A 152 2.39 11.19 -7.23
C PHE A 152 2.49 12.64 -7.68
N LYS A 153 3.23 12.87 -8.75
CA LYS A 153 3.18 14.08 -9.54
C LYS A 153 2.37 13.80 -10.79
N LYS A 154 1.31 14.56 -11.01
CA LYS A 154 0.47 14.46 -12.21
C LYS A 154 0.63 15.69 -13.06
N GLU A 155 0.92 15.50 -14.33
CA GLU A 155 1.16 16.56 -15.30
C GLU A 155 0.19 16.44 -16.47
N ILE A 156 -0.32 17.58 -16.92
CA ILE A 156 -0.99 17.72 -18.22
C ILE A 156 -0.02 18.43 -19.13
N ILE A 157 0.26 17.81 -20.29
CA ILE A 157 1.32 18.20 -21.20
C ILE A 157 0.71 18.37 -22.60
N CYS A 158 1.02 19.46 -23.30
CA CYS A 158 0.59 19.65 -24.68
C CYS A 158 1.42 18.77 -25.65
N PRO A 159 1.00 18.62 -26.92
CA PRO A 159 1.74 17.87 -27.93
C PRO A 159 3.16 18.37 -28.23
N LYS A 160 3.47 19.62 -27.86
CA LYS A 160 4.81 20.20 -27.96
C LYS A 160 5.59 20.18 -26.65
N ASP A 161 5.22 19.30 -25.72
CA ASP A 161 5.86 19.08 -24.43
C ASP A 161 5.83 20.25 -23.43
N HIS A 162 4.99 21.29 -23.62
CA HIS A 162 4.78 22.30 -22.59
C HIS A 162 3.92 21.76 -21.47
N ILE A 163 4.37 21.93 -20.23
CA ILE A 163 3.63 21.53 -19.02
C ILE A 163 2.56 22.61 -18.74
N ILE A 164 1.29 22.23 -18.92
CA ILE A 164 0.14 23.12 -18.73
C ILE A 164 -0.24 23.16 -17.25
N LYS A 165 -0.36 21.98 -16.64
CA LYS A 165 -0.83 21.85 -15.26
C LYS A 165 -0.02 20.80 -14.51
N VAL A 166 0.30 21.09 -13.25
CA VAL A 166 0.89 20.16 -12.31
C VAL A 166 -0.01 20.02 -11.10
N ASN A 167 -0.20 18.81 -10.64
CA ASN A 167 -0.86 18.47 -9.39
C ASN A 167 -0.07 17.41 -8.65
N PHE A 168 -0.11 17.41 -7.31
CA PHE A 168 0.42 16.33 -6.48
C PHE A 168 -0.73 15.63 -5.77
N GLU A 169 -0.65 14.31 -5.69
CA GLU A 169 -1.63 13.47 -5.00
C GLU A 169 -0.94 12.51 -4.05
N VAL A 170 -1.57 12.26 -2.91
CA VAL A 170 -1.12 11.25 -1.95
C VAL A 170 -1.56 9.87 -2.40
N TYR A 171 -0.73 8.86 -2.13
CA TYR A 171 -1.10 7.46 -2.28
C TYR A 171 -0.55 6.63 -1.12
N ASN A 172 -1.21 5.53 -0.81
CA ASN A 172 -0.72 4.46 0.06
C ASN A 172 -0.62 3.11 -0.66
N MET A 173 -1.12 3.05 -1.90
CA MET A 173 -1.09 1.87 -2.75
C MET A 173 -0.94 2.30 -4.21
N ILE A 174 -0.13 1.58 -4.98
CA ILE A 174 0.03 1.80 -6.42
C ILE A 174 -0.72 0.70 -7.15
N GLN A 175 -1.77 1.08 -7.88
CA GLN A 175 -2.47 0.14 -8.74
C GLN A 175 -1.75 0.05 -10.08
N LEU A 176 -1.22 -1.13 -10.38
CA LEU A 176 -0.50 -1.36 -11.63
C LEU A 176 -1.48 -1.47 -12.81
N PRO A 177 -1.16 -0.87 -13.98
CA PRO A 177 -2.06 -0.83 -15.13
C PRO A 177 -2.20 -2.20 -15.78
N ILE A 178 -3.41 -2.54 -16.23
CA ILE A 178 -3.68 -3.71 -17.07
C ILE A 178 -3.72 -3.29 -18.55
N LYS A 179 -3.10 -4.08 -19.43
CA LYS A 179 -3.43 -4.07 -20.86
C LYS A 179 -4.04 -5.40 -21.23
N LYS A 180 -5.29 -5.41 -21.70
CA LYS A 180 -6.02 -6.62 -22.11
C LYS A 180 -5.33 -7.43 -23.20
N GLU A 181 -4.55 -6.80 -24.05
CA GLU A 181 -3.80 -7.42 -25.14
C GLU A 181 -2.58 -8.25 -24.68
N GLU A 182 -2.23 -8.13 -23.39
CA GLU A 182 -1.03 -8.71 -22.80
C GLU A 182 -1.34 -9.72 -21.68
N GLU A 183 -2.56 -10.23 -21.60
CA GLU A 183 -3.04 -11.10 -20.51
C GLU A 183 -2.19 -12.36 -20.25
N ASN A 184 -1.40 -12.81 -21.23
CA ASN A 184 -0.55 -13.98 -21.11
C ASN A 184 0.95 -13.68 -21.02
N LYS A 185 1.34 -12.40 -20.96
CA LYS A 185 2.75 -12.01 -20.88
C LYS A 185 3.14 -11.75 -19.45
N GLU A 186 4.19 -12.41 -18.98
CA GLU A 186 4.80 -12.15 -17.69
C GLU A 186 5.68 -10.91 -17.78
N TYR A 187 5.47 -9.95 -16.87
CA TYR A 187 6.28 -8.75 -16.74
C TYR A 187 6.94 -8.71 -15.37
N THR A 188 8.10 -8.06 -15.31
CA THR A 188 8.68 -7.70 -14.02
C THR A 188 7.92 -6.51 -13.40
N ILE A 189 8.10 -6.29 -12.09
CA ILE A 189 7.48 -5.16 -11.40
C ILE A 189 8.01 -3.85 -11.96
N GLU A 190 9.29 -3.80 -12.28
CA GLU A 190 9.94 -2.64 -12.89
C GLU A 190 9.29 -2.27 -14.24
N GLU A 191 9.00 -3.26 -15.09
CA GLU A 191 8.30 -3.03 -16.37
C GLU A 191 6.86 -2.49 -16.13
N TYR A 192 6.16 -2.96 -15.09
CA TYR A 192 4.85 -2.42 -14.73
C TYR A 192 4.93 -0.99 -14.19
N LEU A 193 5.93 -0.66 -13.37
CA LEU A 193 6.15 0.69 -12.86
C LEU A 193 6.51 1.65 -14.01
N GLN A 194 7.29 1.21 -14.99
CA GLN A 194 7.56 1.98 -16.19
C GLN A 194 6.28 2.28 -16.97
N LYS A 195 5.45 1.26 -17.24
CA LYS A 195 4.16 1.42 -17.91
C LYS A 195 3.19 2.32 -17.13
N PHE A 196 3.20 2.25 -15.82
CA PHE A 196 2.38 3.13 -14.97
C PHE A 196 2.67 4.61 -15.25
N GLN A 197 3.92 4.96 -15.53
CA GLN A 197 4.39 6.33 -15.73
C GLN A 197 4.39 6.80 -17.20
N GLU A 198 3.95 5.96 -18.14
CA GLU A 198 3.83 6.33 -19.54
C GLU A 198 2.81 7.45 -19.74
N LYS A 199 3.08 8.33 -20.70
CA LYS A 199 2.14 9.36 -21.14
C LYS A 199 0.89 8.70 -21.76
N ARG A 200 -0.28 9.18 -21.38
CA ARG A 200 -1.59 8.75 -21.92
C ARG A 200 -2.27 9.90 -22.60
N ILE A 201 -2.82 9.66 -23.78
CA ILE A 201 -3.61 10.67 -24.49
C ILE A 201 -4.92 10.90 -23.74
N ILE A 202 -5.26 12.16 -23.55
CA ILE A 202 -6.52 12.60 -22.96
C ILE A 202 -7.14 13.70 -23.82
N GLU A 203 -8.46 13.73 -23.85
CA GLU A 203 -9.21 14.87 -24.33
C GLU A 203 -9.34 15.87 -23.18
N ASN A 204 -9.03 17.13 -23.44
CA ASN A 204 -9.12 18.18 -22.42
C ASN A 204 -9.43 19.53 -23.10
N GLU A 205 -10.18 20.38 -22.41
CA GLU A 205 -10.55 21.72 -22.88
C GLU A 205 -9.55 22.80 -22.42
N ILE A 206 -8.47 22.44 -21.76
CA ILE A 206 -7.46 23.38 -21.24
C ILE A 206 -6.59 23.86 -22.43
N GLU A 207 -6.48 25.17 -22.62
CA GLU A 207 -5.56 25.73 -23.60
C GLU A 207 -4.13 25.80 -23.07
N CYS A 208 -3.17 25.49 -23.96
CA CYS A 208 -1.76 25.77 -23.71
C CYS A 208 -1.48 27.28 -24.01
N GLU A 209 -0.93 27.98 -23.03
CA GLU A 209 -0.61 29.42 -23.19
C GLU A 209 0.28 29.68 -24.39
N GLU A 210 1.22 28.77 -24.71
CA GLU A 210 2.17 28.89 -25.81
C GLU A 210 1.64 28.35 -27.14
N CYS A 211 0.94 27.19 -27.13
CA CYS A 211 0.48 26.52 -28.35
C CYS A 211 -0.97 26.84 -28.73
N LYS A 212 -1.71 27.53 -27.84
CA LYS A 212 -3.16 27.71 -27.95
C LYS A 212 -3.89 26.37 -27.81
N LYS A 213 -5.04 26.20 -28.49
CA LYS A 213 -5.83 24.98 -28.43
C LYS A 213 -5.16 23.85 -29.24
N ASN A 214 -5.21 22.63 -28.69
CA ASN A 214 -4.78 21.40 -29.36
C ASN A 214 -5.91 20.37 -29.34
N ASP A 215 -5.89 19.43 -30.28
CA ASP A 215 -6.92 18.38 -30.41
C ASP A 215 -6.82 17.34 -29.29
N PHE A 216 -5.63 17.17 -28.69
CA PHE A 216 -5.38 16.25 -27.61
C PHE A 216 -4.27 16.77 -26.70
N TYR A 217 -4.15 16.14 -25.54
CA TYR A 217 -3.12 16.39 -24.53
C TYR A 217 -2.60 15.07 -24.00
N TYR A 218 -1.50 15.14 -23.27
CA TYR A 218 -0.98 13.99 -22.53
C TYR A 218 -1.21 14.18 -21.04
N SER A 219 -1.64 13.11 -20.38
CA SER A 219 -1.57 12.98 -18.93
C SER A 219 -0.39 12.08 -18.59
N LYS A 220 0.46 12.51 -17.68
CA LYS A 220 1.57 11.72 -17.12
C LYS A 220 1.45 11.69 -15.61
N THR A 221 1.54 10.49 -15.04
CA THR A 221 1.64 10.30 -13.59
C THR A 221 3.03 9.76 -13.28
N THR A 222 3.80 10.49 -12.48
CA THR A 222 5.14 10.08 -12.04
C THR A 222 5.12 9.81 -10.55
N ILE A 223 5.82 8.80 -10.10
CA ILE A 223 6.07 8.56 -8.68
C ILE A 223 7.07 9.63 -8.24
N TYR A 224 6.64 10.56 -7.37
CA TYR A 224 7.52 11.63 -6.91
C TYR A 224 8.45 11.15 -5.79
N ASN A 225 7.88 10.48 -4.77
CA ASN A 225 8.66 9.79 -3.75
C ASN A 225 7.96 8.50 -3.31
N LEU A 226 8.74 7.58 -2.79
CA LEU A 226 8.30 6.29 -2.29
C LEU A 226 8.25 6.28 -0.76
N PRO A 227 7.23 5.64 -0.14
CA PRO A 227 7.19 5.39 1.29
C PRO A 227 8.15 4.27 1.69
N TYR A 228 8.32 4.04 2.99
CA TYR A 228 9.16 2.95 3.49
C TYR A 228 8.61 1.56 3.13
N TYR A 229 7.28 1.37 3.12
CA TYR A 229 6.60 0.21 2.58
C TYR A 229 5.83 0.58 1.31
N ILE A 230 6.16 -0.04 0.19
CA ILE A 230 5.39 0.09 -1.05
C ILE A 230 4.33 -1.01 -1.08
N ILE A 231 3.08 -0.64 -1.33
CA ILE A 231 1.98 -1.58 -1.54
C ILE A 231 1.58 -1.50 -3.01
N LEU A 232 1.66 -2.63 -3.72
CA LEU A 232 1.30 -2.74 -5.14
C LEU A 232 0.04 -3.59 -5.30
N LEU A 233 -0.94 -3.09 -6.03
CA LEU A 233 -2.14 -3.82 -6.42
C LEU A 233 -2.00 -4.33 -7.86
N LEU A 234 -2.14 -5.65 -8.05
CA LEU A 234 -1.76 -6.33 -9.29
C LEU A 234 -2.89 -6.58 -10.28
N ASN A 235 -4.14 -6.42 -9.94
CA ASN A 235 -5.28 -6.67 -10.83
C ASN A 235 -5.21 -8.03 -11.59
N HIS A 236 -4.82 -9.12 -10.93
CA HIS A 236 -4.69 -10.47 -11.48
C HIS A 236 -3.69 -10.62 -12.63
N GLN A 237 -2.58 -9.90 -12.58
CA GLN A 237 -1.55 -9.95 -13.62
C GLN A 237 -0.47 -10.97 -13.33
N LEU A 238 0.12 -11.52 -14.41
CA LEU A 238 1.26 -12.41 -14.31
C LEU A 238 2.54 -11.60 -14.03
N ILE A 239 3.15 -11.84 -12.88
CA ILE A 239 4.39 -11.19 -12.48
C ILE A 239 5.52 -12.19 -12.43
N LYS A 240 6.63 -11.80 -13.05
CA LYS A 240 7.88 -12.50 -12.91
C LYS A 240 8.65 -11.96 -11.73
N TYR A 241 8.83 -12.79 -10.72
CA TYR A 241 9.69 -12.48 -9.58
C TYR A 241 11.15 -12.81 -9.91
N ASN A 242 12.07 -12.00 -9.43
CA ASN A 242 13.48 -12.37 -9.41
C ASN A 242 13.76 -13.33 -8.23
N GLU A 243 14.90 -14.02 -8.26
CA GLU A 243 15.29 -15.02 -7.26
C GLU A 243 15.45 -14.46 -5.83
N HIS A 244 15.66 -13.15 -5.68
CA HIS A 244 15.80 -12.47 -4.40
C HIS A 244 14.54 -11.73 -3.97
N PHE A 245 13.48 -11.72 -4.76
CA PHE A 245 12.24 -10.98 -4.50
C PHE A 245 12.48 -9.49 -4.19
N THR A 246 13.45 -8.89 -4.87
CA THR A 246 13.82 -7.48 -4.74
C THR A 246 13.47 -6.70 -5.98
N ILE A 247 13.19 -5.41 -5.82
CA ILE A 247 13.05 -4.46 -6.92
C ILE A 247 14.03 -3.31 -6.73
N ASP A 248 14.62 -2.86 -7.83
CA ASP A 248 15.41 -1.63 -7.87
C ASP A 248 14.51 -0.53 -8.45
N VAL A 249 14.16 0.43 -7.60
CA VAL A 249 13.21 1.49 -7.98
C VAL A 249 13.89 2.81 -8.33
N LYS A 250 15.21 2.85 -8.37
CA LYS A 250 16.00 4.06 -8.60
C LYS A 250 15.57 4.86 -9.84
N GLU A 251 15.17 4.17 -10.90
CA GLU A 251 14.76 4.81 -12.15
C GLU A 251 13.29 5.26 -12.17
N PHE A 252 12.49 4.88 -11.15
CA PHE A 252 11.04 5.02 -11.17
C PHE A 252 10.48 6.16 -10.31
N PHE A 253 11.32 7.00 -9.70
CA PHE A 253 10.84 8.14 -8.92
C PHE A 253 11.70 9.39 -9.13
N GLU A 254 11.09 10.57 -8.97
CA GLU A 254 11.77 11.85 -9.25
C GLU A 254 12.64 12.34 -8.09
N ASN A 255 12.19 12.15 -6.85
CA ASN A 255 12.84 12.71 -5.67
C ASN A 255 13.96 11.81 -5.18
N LYS A 256 15.08 11.81 -5.92
CA LYS A 256 16.25 10.99 -5.61
C LYS A 256 17.14 11.71 -4.59
N ASN A 257 17.42 11.05 -3.46
CA ASN A 257 18.49 11.44 -2.57
C ASN A 257 19.77 10.70 -2.98
N GLU A 258 20.87 11.41 -3.18
CA GLU A 258 22.13 10.85 -3.69
C GLU A 258 22.69 9.68 -2.84
N ASN A 259 22.27 9.55 -1.59
CA ASN A 259 22.72 8.55 -0.62
C ASN A 259 21.69 7.44 -0.33
N ASN A 260 20.54 7.39 -1.01
CA ASN A 260 19.52 6.40 -0.71
C ASN A 260 19.76 5.07 -1.44
N ASN A 261 19.67 4.01 -0.68
CA ASN A 261 19.51 2.67 -1.23
C ASN A 261 18.05 2.55 -1.73
N ASP A 262 17.87 2.58 -3.05
CA ASP A 262 16.56 2.60 -3.71
C ASP A 262 16.08 1.17 -4.02
N LYS A 263 16.49 0.20 -3.19
CA LYS A 263 16.08 -1.19 -3.28
C LYS A 263 14.99 -1.52 -2.27
N TYR A 264 14.07 -2.33 -2.71
CA TYR A 264 12.98 -2.83 -1.89
C TYR A 264 12.90 -4.34 -1.98
N GLU A 265 12.56 -4.98 -0.89
CA GLU A 265 12.42 -6.41 -0.75
C GLU A 265 10.95 -6.79 -0.51
N LEU A 266 10.46 -7.83 -1.18
CA LEU A 266 9.13 -8.38 -0.97
C LEU A 266 9.05 -9.02 0.43
N VAL A 267 8.11 -8.53 1.25
CA VAL A 267 7.94 -8.99 2.64
C VAL A 267 6.55 -9.57 2.93
N GLY A 268 5.57 -9.28 2.06
CA GLY A 268 4.21 -9.78 2.24
C GLY A 268 3.45 -9.85 0.93
N ILE A 269 2.55 -10.81 0.83
CA ILE A 269 1.66 -11.04 -0.31
C ILE A 269 0.28 -11.32 0.24
N ILE A 270 -0.73 -10.64 -0.31
CA ILE A 270 -2.13 -11.03 -0.15
C ILE A 270 -2.58 -11.56 -1.49
N GLY A 271 -3.01 -12.81 -1.51
CA GLY A 271 -3.51 -13.46 -2.70
C GLY A 271 -5.00 -13.75 -2.60
N TYR A 272 -5.61 -14.01 -3.75
CA TYR A 272 -7.00 -14.36 -3.89
C TYR A 272 -7.13 -15.63 -4.72
N TYR A 273 -7.72 -16.65 -4.12
CA TYR A 273 -8.02 -17.91 -4.80
C TYR A 273 -9.51 -18.03 -5.06
N GLY A 274 -9.89 -18.15 -6.32
CA GLY A 274 -11.28 -18.28 -6.70
C GLY A 274 -11.67 -17.46 -7.93
N ASN A 275 -12.94 -17.17 -8.05
CA ASN A 275 -13.50 -16.36 -9.11
C ASN A 275 -14.33 -15.21 -8.54
N TYR A 276 -14.84 -14.30 -9.41
CA TYR A 276 -15.60 -13.11 -9.00
C TYR A 276 -16.87 -13.40 -8.17
N LYS A 277 -17.36 -14.65 -8.11
CA LYS A 277 -18.54 -15.04 -7.33
C LYS A 277 -18.19 -15.73 -6.01
N ARG A 278 -17.09 -16.48 -5.98
CA ARG A 278 -16.66 -17.25 -4.81
C ARG A 278 -15.13 -17.34 -4.79
N GLY A 279 -14.55 -16.84 -3.75
CA GLY A 279 -13.12 -16.89 -3.57
C GLY A 279 -12.71 -16.68 -2.13
N TYR A 280 -11.42 -16.75 -1.91
CA TYR A 280 -10.84 -16.70 -0.59
C TYR A 280 -9.51 -15.96 -0.61
N TYR A 281 -9.38 -14.99 0.27
CA TYR A 281 -8.11 -14.29 0.50
C TYR A 281 -7.20 -15.11 1.41
N PHE A 282 -5.93 -15.14 1.07
CA PHE A 282 -4.85 -15.71 1.87
C PHE A 282 -3.68 -14.73 1.96
N SER A 283 -2.75 -14.97 2.88
CA SER A 283 -1.52 -14.18 2.94
C SER A 283 -0.28 -15.08 3.00
N LYS A 284 0.79 -14.60 2.38
CA LYS A 284 2.14 -15.15 2.48
C LYS A 284 3.02 -14.04 3.08
N CYS A 285 3.68 -14.33 4.18
CA CYS A 285 4.45 -13.34 4.91
C CYS A 285 5.89 -13.82 5.11
N LYS A 286 6.86 -12.95 4.86
CA LYS A 286 8.26 -13.26 5.07
C LYS A 286 8.56 -13.34 6.56
N LEU A 287 9.14 -14.43 7.00
CA LEU A 287 9.57 -14.63 8.39
C LEU A 287 11.05 -14.27 8.58
N ASN A 288 11.89 -14.73 7.65
CA ASN A 288 13.31 -14.42 7.55
C ASN A 288 13.78 -14.65 6.10
N ASN A 289 15.09 -14.56 5.84
CA ASN A 289 15.62 -14.64 4.49
C ASN A 289 15.27 -15.92 3.73
N GLU A 290 15.01 -17.02 4.43
CA GLU A 290 14.76 -18.33 3.82
C GLU A 290 13.35 -18.84 3.97
N ASN A 291 12.58 -18.27 4.89
CA ASN A 291 11.30 -18.82 5.28
C ASN A 291 10.16 -17.83 5.16
N TRP A 292 9.06 -18.34 4.64
CA TRP A 292 7.78 -17.65 4.55
C TRP A 292 6.72 -18.43 5.30
N ILE A 293 5.68 -17.76 5.77
CA ILE A 293 4.48 -18.38 6.32
C ILE A 293 3.33 -18.10 5.38
N HIS A 294 2.63 -19.16 5.01
CA HIS A 294 1.39 -19.08 4.24
C HIS A 294 0.20 -19.30 5.17
N TYR A 295 -0.65 -18.29 5.30
CA TYR A 295 -1.91 -18.34 6.05
C TYR A 295 -3.06 -18.57 5.07
N TYR A 296 -3.75 -19.69 5.24
CA TYR A 296 -4.85 -20.10 4.39
C TYR A 296 -5.97 -20.72 5.23
N ASN A 297 -7.16 -20.13 5.19
CA ASN A 297 -8.24 -20.48 6.13
C ASN A 297 -7.76 -20.38 7.59
N ASP A 298 -8.10 -21.39 8.40
CA ASP A 298 -7.64 -21.51 9.79
C ASP A 298 -6.31 -22.28 9.91
N LYS A 299 -5.56 -22.37 8.82
CA LYS A 299 -4.28 -23.10 8.76
C LYS A 299 -3.15 -22.16 8.38
N TYR A 300 -1.95 -22.55 8.78
CA TYR A 300 -0.73 -21.91 8.35
C TYR A 300 0.34 -22.96 8.04
N PHE A 301 1.21 -22.64 7.09
CA PHE A 301 2.29 -23.52 6.66
C PHE A 301 3.55 -22.71 6.53
N GLN A 302 4.64 -23.20 7.09
CA GLN A 302 5.95 -22.64 6.79
C GLN A 302 6.41 -23.18 5.44
N VAL A 303 6.84 -22.29 4.56
CA VAL A 303 7.33 -22.61 3.23
C VAL A 303 8.70 -21.97 3.02
N LYS A 304 9.55 -22.61 2.23
CA LYS A 304 10.84 -22.02 1.86
C LYS A 304 10.67 -21.00 0.73
N SER A 305 11.54 -19.99 0.69
CA SER A 305 11.47 -18.87 -0.26
C SER A 305 11.52 -19.29 -1.74
N TYR A 306 12.11 -20.44 -2.06
CA TYR A 306 12.20 -20.94 -3.44
C TYR A 306 10.93 -21.66 -3.93
N LEU A 307 9.91 -21.83 -3.10
CA LEU A 307 8.62 -22.36 -3.57
C LEU A 307 7.99 -21.33 -4.50
N LYS A 308 7.67 -21.81 -5.71
CA LYS A 308 7.14 -21.01 -6.81
C LYS A 308 5.91 -20.23 -6.33
N MET A 309 6.03 -18.91 -6.27
CA MET A 309 4.90 -18.05 -6.04
C MET A 309 3.99 -18.10 -7.27
N ASP A 310 2.71 -18.36 -7.11
CA ASP A 310 1.77 -18.32 -8.23
C ASP A 310 1.24 -16.90 -8.37
N SER A 311 1.84 -16.16 -9.30
CA SER A 311 1.50 -14.76 -9.55
C SER A 311 0.06 -14.55 -10.04
N ARG A 312 -0.63 -15.59 -10.50
CA ARG A 312 -2.04 -15.50 -10.90
C ARG A 312 -2.99 -15.34 -9.72
N GLU A 313 -2.58 -15.83 -8.57
CA GLU A 313 -3.36 -15.75 -7.33
C GLU A 313 -2.96 -14.54 -6.49
N ASP A 314 -1.74 -14.01 -6.67
CA ASP A 314 -1.24 -12.88 -5.91
C ASP A 314 -1.94 -11.59 -6.35
N ALA A 315 -2.51 -10.85 -5.40
CA ALA A 315 -3.32 -9.66 -5.67
C ALA A 315 -2.67 -8.37 -5.15
N ILE A 316 -2.03 -8.42 -3.99
CA ILE A 316 -1.41 -7.26 -3.35
C ILE A 316 -0.03 -7.65 -2.84
N LEU A 317 0.99 -6.87 -3.20
CA LEU A 317 2.37 -7.08 -2.78
C LEU A 317 2.83 -5.98 -1.83
N PHE A 318 3.55 -6.37 -0.79
CA PHE A 318 4.16 -5.46 0.18
C PHE A 318 5.67 -5.54 0.07
N PHE A 319 6.28 -4.43 -0.28
CA PHE A 319 7.73 -4.27 -0.37
C PHE A 319 8.24 -3.36 0.73
N LYS A 320 9.35 -3.70 1.34
CA LYS A 320 10.06 -2.94 2.37
C LYS A 320 11.37 -2.39 1.83
N LYS A 321 11.67 -1.13 2.12
CA LYS A 321 12.96 -0.49 1.82
C LYS A 321 14.09 -1.20 2.58
N ILE A 322 15.21 -1.53 1.87
CA ILE A 322 16.39 -2.24 2.42
C ILE A 322 17.65 -1.41 2.27
#